data_5477888c60033c337982b1b37c85e8a9
#
_entry.id   5477888c60033c337982b1b37c85e8a9
#
_cell.length_a   1.000
_cell.length_b   1.000
_cell.length_c   1.000
_cell.angle_alpha   90.00
_cell.angle_beta   90.00
_cell.angle_gamma   90.00
#
_symmetry.space_group_name_H-M   'P 1'
#
loop_
_entity.id
_entity.type
_entity.pdbx_description
1 polymer ?
#
loop_
_entity_poly.entity_id
_entity_poly.type
_entity_poly.pdbx_seq_one_letter_code
_entity_poly.pdbx_strand_id
1 'polypeptide(L)'
;MVKKIMRDPLFLAQKSVDATEDDKQVVTDLLDTLKANLDHCVGMAANMIGVKKNIIVVAAGPFQFAMINPVITGKSGAFQTEEGCLSLDGVRPCTRYKEIEVDYLDQNFKKKHGKYTGWTARIIQHEVDHCNGAVSYTHLRAHETLRHLV
;
A
#
# COMPACT_ATOMS: atom_id res chain seq x y z
N MET A 1 -3.31 -9.88 -14.39
CA MET A 1 -2.53 -9.21 -15.46
C MET A 1 -1.64 -8.14 -14.88
N VAL A 2 -0.37 -8.16 -15.21
CA VAL A 2 0.58 -7.15 -14.74
C VAL A 2 0.22 -5.80 -15.35
N LYS A 3 0.16 -4.76 -14.53
CA LYS A 3 -0.20 -3.41 -14.95
C LYS A 3 1.02 -2.47 -14.85
N LYS A 4 0.99 -1.42 -15.63
CA LYS A 4 2.00 -0.36 -15.59
C LYS A 4 1.83 0.45 -14.30
N ILE A 5 2.94 0.81 -13.66
CA ILE A 5 2.92 1.62 -12.44
C ILE A 5 2.49 3.05 -12.76
N MET A 6 1.48 3.53 -12.05
CA MET A 6 1.01 4.90 -12.13
C MET A 6 2.02 5.84 -11.47
N ARG A 7 2.39 6.92 -12.15
CA ARG A 7 3.36 7.90 -11.65
C ARG A 7 2.85 9.32 -11.61
N ASP A 8 1.58 9.55 -11.95
CA ASP A 8 0.99 10.88 -11.90
C ASP A 8 0.73 11.29 -10.45
N PRO A 9 1.46 12.30 -9.91
CA PRO A 9 1.28 12.70 -8.52
C PRO A 9 -0.12 13.23 -8.22
N LEU A 10 -0.76 13.87 -9.20
CA LEU A 10 -2.12 14.38 -9.01
C LEU A 10 -3.13 13.25 -8.85
N PHE A 11 -2.95 12.17 -9.62
CA PHE A 11 -3.78 10.98 -9.48
C PHE A 11 -3.56 10.32 -8.13
N LEU A 12 -2.29 10.12 -7.75
CA LEU A 12 -1.91 9.42 -6.51
C LEU A 12 -2.33 10.20 -5.25
N ALA A 13 -2.50 11.50 -5.35
CA ALA A 13 -2.95 12.33 -4.24
C ALA A 13 -4.46 12.28 -4.00
N GLN A 14 -5.20 11.60 -4.85
CA GLN A 14 -6.66 11.47 -4.70
C GLN A 14 -7.01 10.31 -3.78
N LYS A 15 -8.02 10.53 -2.94
CA LYS A 15 -8.51 9.50 -2.03
C LYS A 15 -9.26 8.42 -2.82
N SER A 16 -8.97 7.17 -2.52
CA SER A 16 -9.67 6.02 -3.09
C SER A 16 -11.02 5.80 -2.40
N VAL A 17 -11.90 5.08 -3.08
CA VAL A 17 -13.21 4.70 -2.54
C VAL A 17 -13.25 3.19 -2.29
N ASP A 18 -14.24 2.74 -1.52
CA ASP A 18 -14.35 1.33 -1.20
C ASP A 18 -14.56 0.48 -2.45
N ALA A 19 -13.95 -0.69 -2.43
CA ALA A 19 -14.09 -1.69 -3.48
C ALA A 19 -15.33 -2.57 -3.22
N THR A 20 -15.86 -3.13 -4.28
CA THR A 20 -16.97 -4.09 -4.25
C THR A 20 -16.54 -5.37 -4.92
N GLU A 21 -17.40 -6.39 -4.93
CA GLU A 21 -17.11 -7.65 -5.60
C GLU A 21 -16.89 -7.49 -7.12
N ASP A 22 -17.35 -6.39 -7.70
CA ASP A 22 -17.09 -6.07 -9.11
C ASP A 22 -15.60 -5.75 -9.36
N ASP A 23 -14.83 -5.50 -8.29
CA ASP A 23 -13.42 -5.16 -8.39
C ASP A 23 -12.48 -6.36 -8.22
N LYS A 24 -12.99 -7.59 -8.31
CA LYS A 24 -12.17 -8.81 -8.17
C LYS A 24 -11.00 -8.85 -9.15
N GLN A 25 -11.22 -8.39 -10.38
CA GLN A 25 -10.15 -8.37 -11.38
C GLN A 25 -9.02 -7.42 -10.98
N VAL A 26 -9.37 -6.30 -10.33
CA VAL A 26 -8.37 -5.35 -9.81
C VAL A 26 -7.49 -6.02 -8.77
N VAL A 27 -8.06 -6.83 -7.90
CA VAL A 27 -7.30 -7.58 -6.88
C VAL A 27 -6.28 -8.50 -7.55
N THR A 28 -6.72 -9.25 -8.56
CA THR A 28 -5.85 -10.15 -9.32
C THR A 28 -4.74 -9.38 -10.02
N ASP A 29 -5.09 -8.28 -10.70
CA ASP A 29 -4.11 -7.47 -11.41
C ASP A 29 -3.08 -6.85 -10.46
N LEU A 30 -3.52 -6.43 -9.29
CA LEU A 30 -2.63 -5.85 -8.29
C LEU A 30 -1.66 -6.89 -7.72
N LEU A 31 -2.15 -8.09 -7.43
CA LEU A 31 -1.29 -9.19 -6.99
C LEU A 31 -0.27 -9.59 -8.06
N ASP A 32 -0.71 -9.66 -9.31
CA ASP A 32 0.19 -9.99 -10.44
C ASP A 32 1.28 -8.92 -10.58
N THR A 33 0.90 -7.66 -10.46
CA THR A 33 1.84 -6.54 -10.56
C THR A 33 2.84 -6.55 -9.41
N LEU A 34 2.40 -6.85 -8.18
CA LEU A 34 3.30 -6.98 -7.05
C LEU A 34 4.31 -8.12 -7.29
N LYS A 35 3.84 -9.27 -7.73
CA LYS A 35 4.71 -10.41 -8.01
C LYS A 35 5.77 -10.11 -9.06
N ALA A 36 5.43 -9.29 -10.05
CA ALA A 36 6.37 -8.88 -11.08
C ALA A 36 7.42 -7.87 -10.58
N ASN A 37 7.21 -7.27 -9.42
CA ASN A 37 8.07 -6.24 -8.84
C ASN A 37 8.65 -6.64 -7.47
N LEU A 38 8.61 -7.92 -7.10
CA LEU A 38 9.05 -8.36 -5.76
C LEU A 38 10.52 -8.11 -5.47
N ASP A 39 11.35 -7.96 -6.49
CA ASP A 39 12.79 -7.68 -6.32
C ASP A 39 13.05 -6.28 -5.76
N HIS A 40 12.08 -5.37 -5.84
CA HIS A 40 12.21 -4.00 -5.32
C HIS A 40 10.93 -3.43 -4.73
N CYS A 41 9.92 -4.27 -4.48
CA CYS A 41 8.62 -3.81 -3.98
C CYS A 41 8.01 -4.89 -3.09
N VAL A 42 7.51 -4.50 -1.92
CA VAL A 42 6.92 -5.43 -0.94
C VAL A 42 5.45 -5.17 -0.66
N GLY A 43 4.86 -4.20 -1.32
CA GLY A 43 3.43 -3.90 -1.20
C GLY A 43 3.00 -2.90 -2.25
N MET A 44 1.70 -2.85 -2.52
CA MET A 44 1.12 -1.92 -3.48
C MET A 44 -0.32 -1.58 -3.10
N ALA A 45 -0.76 -0.40 -3.47
CA ALA A 45 -2.18 0.00 -3.42
C ALA A 45 -2.73 0.08 -4.84
N ALA A 46 -4.04 -0.08 -4.99
CA ALA A 46 -4.66 -0.12 -6.31
C ALA A 46 -4.46 1.17 -7.12
N ASN A 47 -4.32 2.33 -6.45
CA ASN A 47 -4.06 3.58 -7.18
C ASN A 47 -2.71 3.55 -7.90
N MET A 48 -1.78 2.69 -7.48
CA MET A 48 -0.48 2.53 -8.14
C MET A 48 -0.60 1.81 -9.49
N ILE A 49 -1.74 1.21 -9.79
CA ILE A 49 -2.04 0.65 -11.12
C ILE A 49 -3.20 1.40 -11.78
N GLY A 50 -3.47 2.62 -11.33
CA GLY A 50 -4.45 3.49 -11.98
C GLY A 50 -5.90 3.27 -11.55
N VAL A 51 -6.15 2.61 -10.44
CA VAL A 51 -7.51 2.33 -9.96
C VAL A 51 -7.70 2.92 -8.56
N LYS A 52 -8.65 3.85 -8.41
CA LYS A 52 -8.91 4.52 -7.13
C LYS A 52 -9.87 3.70 -6.26
N LYS A 53 -9.45 2.53 -5.84
CA LYS A 53 -10.20 1.65 -4.95
C LYS A 53 -9.36 1.29 -3.74
N ASN A 54 -10.00 1.11 -2.59
CA ASN A 54 -9.33 0.76 -1.34
C ASN A 54 -8.93 -0.72 -1.33
N ILE A 55 -7.91 -1.04 -2.10
CA ILE A 55 -7.33 -2.38 -2.18
C ILE A 55 -5.84 -2.25 -2.03
N ILE A 56 -5.25 -3.05 -1.14
CA ILE A 56 -3.80 -3.15 -1.00
C ILE A 56 -3.38 -4.60 -1.11
N VAL A 57 -2.12 -4.81 -1.50
CA VAL A 57 -1.49 -6.13 -1.49
C VAL A 57 -0.16 -6.03 -0.77
N VAL A 58 0.20 -7.09 -0.05
CA VAL A 58 1.37 -7.11 0.83
C VAL A 58 2.13 -8.41 0.61
N ALA A 59 3.45 -8.30 0.53
CA ALA A 59 4.34 -9.45 0.51
C ALA A 59 4.89 -9.67 1.93
N ALA A 60 4.54 -10.80 2.53
CA ALA A 60 5.00 -11.19 3.86
C ALA A 60 5.81 -12.47 3.72
N GLY A 61 7.14 -12.35 3.65
CA GLY A 61 8.01 -13.49 3.37
C GLY A 61 7.68 -14.08 1.98
N PRO A 62 7.48 -15.40 1.88
CA PRO A 62 7.18 -16.04 0.60
C PRO A 62 5.73 -15.87 0.14
N PHE A 63 4.88 -15.25 0.96
CA PHE A 63 3.45 -15.13 0.66
C PHE A 63 3.08 -13.72 0.27
N GLN A 64 2.10 -13.60 -0.63
CA GLN A 64 1.48 -12.32 -0.97
C GLN A 64 -0.02 -12.45 -0.68
N PHE A 65 -0.59 -11.42 -0.09
CA PHE A 65 -2.02 -11.42 0.22
C PHE A 65 -2.64 -10.04 -0.04
N ALA A 66 -3.94 -10.04 -0.26
CA ALA A 66 -4.70 -8.81 -0.49
C ALA A 66 -5.52 -8.44 0.73
N MET A 67 -5.68 -7.14 0.95
CA MET A 67 -6.62 -6.58 1.91
C MET A 67 -7.53 -5.62 1.18
N ILE A 68 -8.82 -5.88 1.21
CA ILE A 68 -9.83 -5.06 0.54
C ILE A 68 -10.53 -4.21 1.60
N ASN A 69 -10.67 -2.92 1.32
CA ASN A 69 -11.26 -1.94 2.24
C ASN A 69 -10.61 -1.98 3.63
N PRO A 70 -9.26 -1.95 3.72
CA PRO A 70 -8.60 -2.04 5.02
C PRO A 70 -8.85 -0.80 5.86
N VAL A 71 -9.14 -1.01 7.15
CA VAL A 71 -9.31 0.06 8.13
C VAL A 71 -8.43 -0.27 9.32
N ILE A 72 -7.51 0.63 9.65
CA ILE A 72 -6.66 0.47 10.83
C ILE A 72 -7.48 0.90 12.04
N THR A 73 -7.79 -0.05 12.91
CA THR A 73 -8.65 0.17 14.08
C THR A 73 -7.87 0.39 15.37
N GLY A 74 -6.61 0.02 15.40
CA GLY A 74 -5.75 0.20 16.58
C GLY A 74 -4.30 0.39 16.16
N LYS A 75 -3.58 1.21 16.93
CA LYS A 75 -2.16 1.54 16.70
C LYS A 75 -1.44 1.68 18.02
N SER A 76 -0.20 1.18 18.11
CA SER A 76 0.65 1.41 19.27
C SER A 76 2.12 1.38 18.88
N GLY A 77 2.96 2.06 19.69
CA GLY A 77 4.40 2.09 19.48
C GLY A 77 4.83 3.00 18.33
N ALA A 78 4.48 4.28 18.39
CA ALA A 78 4.86 5.25 17.35
C ALA A 78 6.39 5.37 17.22
N PHE A 79 6.89 5.45 15.99
CA PHE A 79 8.29 5.71 15.70
C PHE A 79 8.43 6.50 14.40
N GLN A 80 9.55 7.23 14.28
CA GLN A 80 9.86 8.00 13.08
C GLN A 80 10.73 7.17 12.14
N THR A 81 10.44 7.23 10.86
CA THR A 81 11.20 6.51 9.83
C THR A 81 11.13 7.26 8.50
N GLU A 82 11.86 6.76 7.52
CA GLU A 82 11.82 7.27 6.16
C GLU A 82 11.39 6.15 5.22
N GLU A 83 10.56 6.49 4.24
CA GLU A 83 10.03 5.51 3.27
C GLU A 83 10.03 6.07 1.86
N GLY A 84 10.34 5.19 0.90
CA GLY A 84 10.20 5.46 -0.52
C GLY A 84 9.00 4.72 -1.09
N CYS A 85 8.62 5.10 -2.31
CA CYS A 85 7.50 4.50 -3.01
C CYS A 85 7.89 4.22 -4.46
N LEU A 86 7.44 3.07 -5.00
CA LEU A 86 7.72 2.71 -6.39
C LEU A 86 7.12 3.72 -7.39
N SER A 87 5.97 4.31 -7.05
CA SER A 87 5.27 5.26 -7.91
C SER A 87 5.87 6.66 -7.89
N LEU A 88 6.56 7.04 -6.82
CA LEU A 88 7.12 8.38 -6.63
C LEU A 88 8.59 8.28 -6.28
N ASP A 89 9.40 9.15 -6.87
CA ASP A 89 10.81 9.21 -6.55
C ASP A 89 11.05 9.90 -5.20
N GLY A 90 12.17 9.56 -4.57
CA GLY A 90 12.59 10.15 -3.32
C GLY A 90 12.13 9.39 -2.09
N VAL A 91 12.58 9.89 -0.94
CA VAL A 91 12.32 9.31 0.37
C VAL A 91 11.69 10.37 1.25
N ARG A 92 10.70 10.00 2.04
CA ARG A 92 9.98 10.94 2.91
C ARG A 92 9.99 10.46 4.34
N PRO A 93 10.15 11.39 5.31
CA PRO A 93 9.94 11.04 6.71
C PRO A 93 8.46 10.78 6.98
N CYS A 94 8.19 9.83 7.87
CA CYS A 94 6.83 9.54 8.30
C CYS A 94 6.82 8.89 9.67
N THR A 95 5.65 8.96 10.32
CA THR A 95 5.41 8.26 11.58
C THR A 95 4.74 6.93 11.26
N ARG A 96 5.28 5.87 11.86
CA ARG A 96 4.71 4.53 11.76
C ARG A 96 4.51 3.96 13.16
N TYR A 97 3.73 2.88 13.24
CA TYR A 97 3.42 2.21 14.49
C TYR A 97 3.92 0.78 14.46
N LYS A 98 4.51 0.34 15.56
CA LYS A 98 5.10 -1.01 15.66
C LYS A 98 4.04 -2.11 15.61
N GLU A 99 2.84 -1.81 16.08
CA GLU A 99 1.73 -2.75 16.13
C GLU A 99 0.44 -2.07 15.67
N ILE A 100 -0.32 -2.76 14.83
CA ILE A 100 -1.60 -2.28 14.33
C ILE A 100 -2.63 -3.40 14.36
N GLU A 101 -3.90 -3.02 14.41
CA GLU A 101 -5.03 -3.91 14.18
C GLU A 101 -5.79 -3.40 12.98
N VAL A 102 -6.23 -4.31 12.11
CA VAL A 102 -6.84 -3.96 10.83
C VAL A 102 -8.10 -4.80 10.62
N ASP A 103 -9.19 -4.14 10.26
CA ASP A 103 -10.38 -4.79 9.73
C ASP A 103 -10.33 -4.70 8.22
N TYR A 104 -10.59 -5.79 7.52
CA TYR A 104 -10.51 -5.82 6.07
C TYR A 104 -11.35 -6.96 5.50
N LEU A 105 -11.49 -6.98 4.18
CA LEU A 105 -12.05 -8.12 3.46
C LEU A 105 -10.89 -8.87 2.77
N ASP A 106 -10.95 -10.19 2.80
CA ASP A 106 -9.95 -11.00 2.09
C ASP A 106 -10.28 -11.10 0.59
N GLN A 107 -9.51 -11.89 -0.16
CA GLN A 107 -9.71 -12.06 -1.60
C GLN A 107 -11.10 -12.58 -1.98
N ASN A 108 -11.77 -13.22 -1.05
CA ASN A 108 -13.12 -13.75 -1.23
C ASN A 108 -14.19 -12.82 -0.69
N PHE A 109 -13.82 -11.59 -0.33
CA PHE A 109 -14.69 -10.57 0.24
C PHE A 109 -15.31 -10.99 1.59
N LYS A 110 -14.60 -11.83 2.33
CA LYS A 110 -14.99 -12.23 3.68
C LYS A 110 -14.35 -11.32 4.70
N LYS A 111 -15.11 -10.92 5.71
CA LYS A 111 -14.62 -10.05 6.79
C LYS A 111 -13.55 -10.74 7.59
N LYS A 112 -12.45 -10.03 7.82
CA LYS A 112 -11.31 -10.47 8.61
C LYS A 112 -10.87 -9.36 9.55
N HIS A 113 -10.26 -9.78 10.66
CA HIS A 113 -9.58 -8.87 11.58
C HIS A 113 -8.21 -9.47 11.85
N GLY A 114 -7.18 -8.66 11.76
CA GLY A 114 -5.83 -9.11 12.00
C GLY A 114 -5.03 -8.14 12.84
N LYS A 115 -4.05 -8.67 13.54
CA LYS A 115 -3.08 -7.91 14.31
C LYS A 115 -1.72 -8.13 13.67
N TYR A 116 -1.04 -7.04 13.37
CA TYR A 116 0.23 -7.08 12.64
C TYR A 116 1.28 -6.28 13.38
N THR A 117 2.51 -6.74 13.30
CA THR A 117 3.66 -6.10 13.95
C THR A 117 4.83 -6.02 12.98
N GLY A 118 5.85 -5.25 13.34
CA GLY A 118 7.11 -5.19 12.62
C GLY A 118 6.97 -4.72 11.18
N TRP A 119 7.68 -5.39 10.30
CA TRP A 119 7.78 -5.01 8.89
C TRP A 119 6.44 -5.08 8.16
N THR A 120 5.66 -6.14 8.40
CA THR A 120 4.34 -6.29 7.78
C THR A 120 3.40 -5.16 8.19
N ALA A 121 3.39 -4.78 9.47
CA ALA A 121 2.58 -3.65 9.95
C ALA A 121 3.00 -2.36 9.25
N ARG A 122 4.28 -2.15 9.06
CA ARG A 122 4.80 -0.95 8.39
C ARG A 122 4.34 -0.89 6.94
N ILE A 123 4.40 -2.00 6.21
CA ILE A 123 3.96 -2.08 4.82
C ILE A 123 2.46 -1.75 4.72
N ILE A 124 1.64 -2.35 5.58
CA ILE A 124 0.19 -2.12 5.57
C ILE A 124 -0.11 -0.63 5.78
N GLN A 125 0.53 0.01 6.74
CA GLN A 125 0.33 1.44 7.01
C GLN A 125 0.70 2.30 5.79
N HIS A 126 1.81 1.98 5.14
CA HIS A 126 2.25 2.71 3.95
C HIS A 126 1.21 2.59 2.83
N GLU A 127 0.71 1.39 2.58
CA GLU A 127 -0.27 1.18 1.50
C GLU A 127 -1.64 1.78 1.82
N VAL A 128 -2.07 1.75 3.07
CA VAL A 128 -3.30 2.43 3.48
C VAL A 128 -3.19 3.94 3.26
N ASP A 129 -2.02 4.53 3.53
CA ASP A 129 -1.79 5.94 3.24
C ASP A 129 -1.94 6.23 1.74
N HIS A 130 -1.44 5.35 0.88
CA HIS A 130 -1.66 5.49 -0.58
C HIS A 130 -3.14 5.51 -0.93
N CYS A 131 -3.93 4.63 -0.35
CA CYS A 131 -5.37 4.60 -0.59
C CYS A 131 -6.05 5.91 -0.16
N ASN A 132 -5.54 6.54 0.87
CA ASN A 132 -6.07 7.80 1.39
C ASN A 132 -5.54 9.03 0.65
N GLY A 133 -4.68 8.84 -0.35
CA GLY A 133 -4.05 9.95 -1.05
C GLY A 133 -3.10 10.74 -0.17
N ALA A 134 -2.62 10.15 0.92
CA ALA A 134 -1.77 10.84 1.89
C ALA A 134 -0.32 11.01 1.44
N VAL A 135 0.02 10.52 0.27
CA VAL A 135 1.35 10.65 -0.29
C VAL A 135 1.54 12.07 -0.80
N SER A 136 2.51 12.79 -0.22
CA SER A 136 2.80 14.17 -0.60
C SER A 136 4.11 14.25 -1.37
N TYR A 137 4.02 14.40 -2.67
CA TYR A 137 5.20 14.56 -3.51
C TYR A 137 5.84 15.95 -3.39
N THR A 138 5.16 16.91 -2.78
CA THR A 138 5.70 18.25 -2.58
C THR A 138 6.92 18.25 -1.68
N HIS A 139 7.10 17.21 -0.88
CA HIS A 139 8.26 17.05 0.01
C HIS A 139 9.37 16.22 -0.62
N LEU A 140 9.16 15.67 -1.82
CA LEU A 140 10.15 14.85 -2.49
C LEU A 140 11.20 15.73 -3.17
N ARG A 141 12.43 15.24 -3.18
CA ARG A 141 13.54 15.89 -3.84
C ARG A 141 14.17 14.92 -4.83
N ALA A 142 14.32 15.34 -6.06
CA ALA A 142 14.80 14.48 -7.14
C ALA A 142 16.20 13.92 -6.89
N HIS A 143 17.02 14.64 -6.12
CA HIS A 143 18.39 14.22 -5.84
C HIS A 143 18.53 13.30 -4.63
N GLU A 144 17.45 13.01 -3.93
CA GLU A 144 17.52 12.13 -2.77
C GLU A 144 17.72 10.68 -3.20
N THR A 145 18.47 9.94 -2.39
CA THR A 145 18.67 8.50 -2.62
C THR A 145 17.34 7.78 -2.55
N LEU A 146 17.09 6.96 -3.54
CA LEU A 146 15.84 6.21 -3.62
C LEU A 146 15.93 4.96 -2.76
N ARG A 147 14.93 4.78 -1.91
CA ARG A 147 14.71 3.57 -1.13
C ARG A 147 13.26 3.18 -1.33
N HIS A 148 13.04 2.10 -2.00
CA HIS A 148 11.70 1.65 -2.26
C HIS A 148 11.29 0.60 -1.24
N LEU A 149 10.42 0.99 -0.31
CA LEU A 149 9.78 0.07 0.62
C LEU A 149 8.76 -0.76 -0.12
N VAL A 150 8.09 -0.12 -1.03
CA VAL A 150 6.99 -0.72 -1.77
C VAL A 150 7.00 -0.24 -3.21
#